data_773faa71bf2935e10fd153880795cf2f
#
_entry.id   773faa71bf2935e10fd153880795cf2f
#
_cell.length_a   1.000
_cell.length_b   1.000
_cell.length_c   1.000
_cell.angle_alpha   90.00
_cell.angle_beta   90.00
_cell.angle_gamma   90.00
#
_symmetry.space_group_name_H-M   'P 1'
#
loop_
_entity.id
_entity.type
_entity.pdbx_description
1 polymer ?
#
loop_
_entity_poly.entity_id
_entity_poly.type
_entity_poly.pdbx_seq_one_letter_code
_entity_poly.pdbx_strand_id
1 'polypeptide(L)'
;MNTSIVCRSVNIKFRKKPVIIEAFRYDGDLKDRNGLFYVPFWAQEAYKKGIMYYGAEACDLPPCELYIETLEGTHHVSVGDYVIQGVNGELYPCKPDIFEKTYEEVKE
;
A
#
# COMPACT_ATOMS: atom_id res chain seq x y z
N MET A 1 18.76 -41.67 4.28
CA MET A 1 18.44 -41.02 4.00
C MET A 1 18.42 -39.89 4.00
N ASN A 2 18.48 -39.35 4.17
CA ASN A 2 18.35 -38.31 4.27
C ASN A 2 17.69 -37.43 3.67
N THR A 3 17.48 -37.42 3.57
CA THR A 3 16.30 -36.90 3.09
C THR A 3 16.04 -35.46 3.41
N SER A 4 16.19 -35.04 4.61
CA SER A 4 15.98 -33.68 4.98
C SER A 4 16.86 -32.75 4.19
N ILE A 5 17.99 -33.23 3.81
CA ILE A 5 18.91 -32.43 3.02
C ILE A 5 18.31 -32.12 1.68
N VAL A 6 17.65 -33.07 1.12
CA VAL A 6 17.01 -32.91 -0.16
C VAL A 6 15.94 -31.84 -0.09
N CYS A 7 15.21 -31.81 1.01
CA CYS A 7 14.11 -30.87 1.14
C CYS A 7 14.55 -29.43 1.04
N ARG A 8 15.76 -29.15 1.47
CA ARG A 8 16.23 -27.78 1.46
C ARG A 8 16.41 -27.22 0.06
N SER A 9 16.65 -28.10 -0.89
CA SER A 9 16.87 -27.63 -2.26
C SER A 9 15.65 -27.79 -3.14
N VAL A 10 14.55 -28.28 -2.58
CA VAL A 10 13.35 -28.45 -3.37
C VAL A 10 12.63 -27.12 -3.52
N ASN A 11 12.27 -26.81 -4.75
CA ASN A 11 11.45 -25.65 -5.03
C ASN A 11 10.00 -26.02 -4.85
N ILE A 12 9.36 -25.37 -3.91
CA ILE A 12 7.94 -25.57 -3.64
C ILE A 12 7.19 -24.40 -4.22
N LYS A 13 6.16 -24.68 -4.97
CA LYS A 13 5.35 -23.63 -5.55
C LYS A 13 4.30 -23.20 -4.56
N PHE A 14 4.10 -21.90 -4.49
CA PHE A 14 3.10 -21.33 -3.61
C PHE A 14 2.12 -20.51 -4.43
N ARG A 15 0.88 -20.55 -4.04
CA ARG A 15 -0.17 -19.72 -4.63
C ARG A 15 -0.64 -18.75 -3.58
N LYS A 16 -0.79 -17.50 -3.99
CA LYS A 16 -1.34 -16.50 -3.09
C LYS A 16 -2.80 -16.86 -2.81
N LYS A 17 -3.16 -16.89 -1.54
CA LYS A 17 -4.53 -17.17 -1.17
C LYS A 17 -5.43 -16.05 -1.67
N PRO A 18 -6.64 -16.38 -2.14
CA PRO A 18 -7.56 -15.34 -2.57
C PRO A 18 -8.09 -14.60 -1.36
N VAL A 19 -7.63 -13.38 -1.18
CA VAL A 19 -8.08 -12.51 -0.09
C VAL A 19 -8.53 -11.20 -0.70
N ILE A 20 -9.50 -10.58 -0.05
CA ILE A 20 -10.00 -9.30 -0.48
C ILE A 20 -9.27 -8.23 0.33
N ILE A 21 -8.69 -7.28 -0.36
CA ILE A 21 -8.00 -6.15 0.27
C ILE A 21 -8.67 -4.87 -0.20
N GLU A 22 -8.37 -3.80 0.48
CA GLU A 22 -8.83 -2.50 0.06
C GLU A 22 -7.63 -1.68 -0.39
N ALA A 23 -7.87 -0.82 -1.35
CA ALA A 23 -6.80 0.01 -1.90
C ALA A 23 -7.41 1.28 -2.46
N PHE A 24 -6.58 2.30 -2.56
CA PHE A 24 -6.96 3.50 -3.31
C PHE A 24 -5.76 3.95 -4.11
N ARG A 25 -6.02 4.73 -5.16
CA ARG A 25 -4.97 5.27 -6.00
C ARG A 25 -4.64 6.68 -5.52
N TYR A 26 -3.37 6.91 -5.26
CA TYR A 26 -2.93 8.23 -4.80
C TYR A 26 -2.86 9.18 -5.98
N ASP A 27 -3.54 10.31 -5.89
CA ASP A 27 -3.59 11.27 -6.98
C ASP A 27 -2.83 12.56 -6.66
N GLY A 28 -2.10 12.59 -5.56
CA GLY A 28 -1.31 13.76 -5.19
C GLY A 28 -1.77 14.43 -3.92
N ASP A 29 -2.92 14.02 -3.39
CA ASP A 29 -3.43 14.58 -2.16
C ASP A 29 -4.33 13.54 -1.47
N LEU A 30 -4.73 13.83 -0.26
CA LEU A 30 -5.64 12.99 0.52
C LEU A 30 -6.93 13.73 0.82
N LYS A 31 -6.92 15.04 0.67
CA LYS A 31 -8.04 15.91 1.01
C LYS A 31 -8.37 16.80 -0.18
N ASP A 32 -9.63 17.23 -0.24
CA ASP A 32 -10.03 18.20 -1.25
C ASP A 32 -9.68 19.60 -0.76
N ARG A 33 -10.02 20.61 -1.56
CA ARG A 33 -9.67 21.98 -1.23
C ARG A 33 -10.38 22.51 0.01
N ASN A 34 -11.44 21.84 0.42
CA ASN A 34 -12.18 22.21 1.62
C ASN A 34 -11.66 21.51 2.86
N GLY A 35 -10.61 20.70 2.73
CA GLY A 35 -10.04 19.99 3.84
C GLY A 35 -10.73 18.69 4.18
N LEU A 36 -11.64 18.24 3.32
CA LEU A 36 -12.35 16.99 3.55
C LEU A 36 -11.59 15.84 2.88
N PHE A 37 -11.40 14.77 3.64
CA PHE A 37 -10.75 13.58 3.11
C PHE A 37 -11.64 12.92 2.05
N TYR A 38 -11.02 12.45 0.98
CA TYR A 38 -11.73 11.65 -0.02
C TYR A 38 -11.10 10.25 -0.18
N VAL A 39 -10.27 9.87 0.77
CA VAL A 39 -9.66 8.54 0.79
C VAL A 39 -10.40 7.67 1.81
N PRO A 40 -10.23 6.35 1.76
CA PRO A 40 -10.93 5.47 2.69
C PRO A 40 -10.63 5.81 4.15
N PHE A 41 -11.54 5.41 5.02
CA PHE A 41 -11.41 5.70 6.45
C PHE A 41 -10.09 5.20 7.03
N TRP A 42 -9.67 4.01 6.64
CA TRP A 42 -8.42 3.47 7.16
C TRP A 42 -7.20 4.31 6.76
N ALA A 43 -7.27 4.94 5.59
CA ALA A 43 -6.19 5.84 5.16
C ALA A 43 -6.22 7.13 5.96
N GLN A 44 -7.41 7.63 6.25
CA GLN A 44 -7.54 8.82 7.10
C GLN A 44 -6.95 8.56 8.48
N GLU A 45 -7.23 7.39 9.04
CA GLU A 45 -6.70 7.02 10.35
C GLU A 45 -5.19 6.90 10.32
N ALA A 46 -4.65 6.31 9.26
CA ALA A 46 -3.21 6.18 9.12
C ALA A 46 -2.54 7.54 9.07
N TYR A 47 -3.14 8.47 8.37
CA TYR A 47 -2.62 9.83 8.29
C TYR A 47 -2.65 10.51 9.66
N LYS A 48 -3.74 10.35 10.38
CA LYS A 48 -3.86 10.95 11.72
C LYS A 48 -2.87 10.35 12.70
N LYS A 49 -2.54 9.10 12.55
CA LYS A 49 -1.60 8.42 13.44
C LYS A 49 -0.15 8.61 13.06
N GLY A 50 0.10 9.26 11.91
CA GLY A 50 1.46 9.48 11.44
C GLY A 50 2.08 8.30 10.72
N ILE A 51 1.28 7.28 10.41
CA ILE A 51 1.76 6.15 9.62
C ILE A 51 1.94 6.59 8.16
N MET A 52 1.03 7.41 7.67
CA MET A 52 1.20 8.09 6.40
C MET A 52 1.44 9.57 6.67
N TYR A 53 2.37 10.15 5.96
CA TYR A 53 2.69 11.56 6.20
C TYR A 53 3.34 12.16 4.95
N TYR A 54 3.23 13.46 4.84
CA TYR A 54 3.94 14.19 3.79
C TYR A 54 5.37 14.43 4.24
N GLY A 55 6.26 14.65 3.26
CA GLY A 55 7.65 14.88 3.57
C GLY A 55 7.84 16.08 4.48
N ALA A 56 9.05 16.19 5.03
CA ALA A 56 9.36 17.20 6.05
C ALA A 56 9.12 18.62 5.55
N GLU A 57 9.34 18.85 4.30
CA GLU A 57 9.09 20.17 3.74
C GLU A 57 7.59 20.34 3.58
N ALA A 58 7.08 21.43 4.05
CA ALA A 58 5.67 21.70 3.92
C ALA A 58 5.27 21.63 2.46
N CYS A 59 4.19 20.95 2.21
CA CYS A 59 3.72 20.78 0.86
C CYS A 59 2.52 21.70 0.66
N ASP A 60 2.77 22.83 0.06
CA ASP A 60 1.72 23.81 -0.16
C ASP A 60 0.95 23.55 -1.44
N LEU A 61 1.60 22.89 -2.40
CA LEU A 61 1.01 22.66 -3.72
C LEU A 61 1.14 21.18 -4.08
N PRO A 62 0.04 20.52 -4.39
CA PRO A 62 0.12 19.13 -4.86
C PRO A 62 0.79 19.08 -6.23
N PRO A 63 1.37 17.94 -6.61
CA PRO A 63 1.40 16.70 -5.81
C PRO A 63 2.44 16.75 -4.73
N CYS A 64 2.11 16.20 -3.58
CA CYS A 64 3.00 16.20 -2.43
C CYS A 64 3.67 14.85 -2.30
N GLU A 65 4.87 14.87 -1.71
CA GLU A 65 5.61 13.64 -1.45
C GLU A 65 4.98 12.94 -0.25
N LEU A 66 4.40 11.77 -0.50
CA LEU A 66 3.72 11.00 0.54
C LEU A 66 4.58 9.80 0.92
N TYR A 67 4.63 9.50 2.20
CA TYR A 67 5.42 8.39 2.73
C TYR A 67 4.57 7.52 3.64
N ILE A 68 4.90 6.24 3.68
CA ILE A 68 4.24 5.27 4.57
C ILE A 68 5.32 4.58 5.38
N GLU A 69 5.11 4.53 6.69
CA GLU A 69 5.98 3.75 7.58
C GLU A 69 5.51 2.32 7.61
N THR A 70 6.43 1.40 7.35
CA THR A 70 6.12 -0.02 7.40
C THR A 70 7.15 -0.72 8.26
N LEU A 71 6.90 -2.00 8.53
CA LEU A 71 7.87 -2.79 9.29
C LEU A 71 9.20 -2.92 8.56
N GLU A 72 9.19 -2.72 7.25
CA GLU A 72 10.40 -2.81 6.44
C GLU A 72 11.04 -1.46 6.20
N GLY A 73 10.50 -0.40 6.80
CA GLY A 73 11.03 0.94 6.66
C GLY A 73 10.04 1.88 6.02
N THR A 74 10.55 3.03 5.61
CA THR A 74 9.74 4.07 5.01
C THR A 74 9.66 3.87 3.52
N HIS A 75 8.44 3.92 2.99
CA HIS A 75 8.21 3.80 1.55
C HIS A 75 7.61 5.07 1.00
N HIS A 76 8.10 5.48 -0.16
CA HIS A 76 7.59 6.65 -0.86
C HIS A 76 6.42 6.24 -1.75
N VAL A 77 5.38 7.06 -1.75
CA VAL A 77 4.21 6.85 -2.62
C VAL A 77 4.21 7.91 -3.68
N SER A 78 4.32 7.48 -4.93
CA SER A 78 4.29 8.41 -6.07
C SER A 78 2.85 8.59 -6.54
N VAL A 79 2.60 9.73 -7.19
CA VAL A 79 1.30 9.96 -7.78
C VAL A 79 1.02 8.85 -8.79
N GLY A 80 -0.15 8.25 -8.68
CA GLY A 80 -0.53 7.12 -9.52
C GLY A 80 -0.33 5.77 -8.86
N ASP A 81 0.47 5.70 -7.81
CA ASP A 81 0.65 4.45 -7.07
C ASP A 81 -0.63 4.13 -6.31
N TYR A 82 -0.84 2.84 -6.08
CA TYR A 82 -1.92 2.40 -5.20
C TYR A 82 -1.39 2.27 -3.79
N VAL A 83 -2.23 2.58 -2.82
CA VAL A 83 -1.96 2.32 -1.41
C VAL A 83 -2.89 1.21 -1.00
N ILE A 84 -2.33 0.13 -0.48
CA ILE A 84 -3.07 -1.08 -0.16
C ILE A 84 -3.10 -1.26 1.35
N GLN A 85 -4.28 -1.64 1.86
CA GLN A 85 -4.38 -2.12 3.23
C GLN A 85 -4.41 -3.63 3.18
N GLY A 86 -3.38 -4.26 3.77
CA GLY A 86 -3.28 -5.71 3.78
C GLY A 86 -4.21 -6.34 4.80
N VAL A 87 -4.18 -7.66 4.85
CA VAL A 87 -5.11 -8.42 5.68
C VAL A 87 -4.92 -8.18 7.17
N ASN A 88 -3.73 -7.74 7.58
CA ASN A 88 -3.46 -7.44 8.97
C ASN A 88 -3.54 -5.95 9.27
N GLY A 89 -4.08 -5.17 8.35
CA GLY A 89 -4.19 -3.74 8.54
C GLY A 89 -2.96 -2.95 8.18
N GLU A 90 -1.91 -3.62 7.73
CA GLU A 90 -0.68 -2.94 7.33
C GLU A 90 -0.89 -2.22 6.00
N LEU A 91 -0.17 -1.12 5.81
CA LEU A 91 -0.28 -0.33 4.59
C LEU A 91 1.01 -0.43 3.80
N TYR A 92 0.89 -0.43 2.50
CA TYR A 92 2.06 -0.41 1.63
C TYR A 92 1.70 0.11 0.25
N PRO A 93 2.66 0.72 -0.45
CA PRO A 93 2.41 1.22 -1.81
C PRO A 93 2.63 0.13 -2.84
N CYS A 94 2.01 0.28 -3.97
CA CYS A 94 2.16 -0.65 -5.08
C CYS A 94 2.11 0.12 -6.38
N LYS A 95 3.04 -0.16 -7.27
CA LYS A 95 3.05 0.48 -8.58
C LYS A 95 1.82 0.07 -9.38
N PRO A 96 1.27 0.98 -10.20
CA PRO A 96 0.02 0.68 -10.90
C PRO A 96 0.08 -0.54 -11.80
N ASP A 97 1.19 -0.71 -12.52
CA ASP A 97 1.32 -1.86 -13.43
C ASP A 97 1.37 -3.18 -12.66
N ILE A 98 2.03 -3.18 -11.51
CA ILE A 98 2.11 -4.38 -10.67
C ILE A 98 0.76 -4.64 -10.03
N PHE A 99 0.08 -3.58 -9.59
CA PHE A 99 -1.21 -3.71 -8.97
C PHE A 99 -2.22 -4.34 -9.94
N GLU A 100 -2.23 -3.86 -11.17
CA GLU A 100 -3.17 -4.35 -12.17
C GLU A 100 -2.92 -5.80 -12.56
N LYS A 101 -1.69 -6.25 -12.45
CA LYS A 101 -1.36 -7.65 -12.74
C LYS A 101 -1.69 -8.57 -11.58
N THR A 102 -1.75 -8.02 -10.37
CA THR A 102 -1.88 -8.81 -9.15
C THR A 102 -3.32 -8.85 -8.64
N TYR A 103 -4.06 -7.77 -8.83
CA TYR A 103 -5.39 -7.61 -8.25
C TYR A 103 -6.40 -7.28 -9.32
N GLU A 104 -7.64 -7.64 -9.04
CA GLU A 104 -8.77 -7.24 -9.89
C GLU A 104 -9.87 -6.71 -9.00
N GLU A 105 -10.64 -5.80 -9.56
CA GLU A 105 -11.71 -5.16 -8.80
C GLU A 105 -12.82 -6.16 -8.51
N VAL A 106 -13.28 -6.17 -7.26
CA VAL A 106 -14.41 -7.00 -6.86
C VAL A 106 -15.68 -6.20 -7.07
N LYS A 107 -16.56 -6.69 -7.90
CA LYS A 107 -17.83 -6.03 -8.18
C LYS A 107 -18.95 -6.85 -7.57
N GLU A 108 -19.86 -6.16 -6.91
CA GLU A 108 -20.99 -6.81 -6.27
C GLU A 108 -22.29 -6.40 -6.88
#